data_c39de9d5754a1060e2fcdc225ff4faa4
#
_entry.id   c39de9d5754a1060e2fcdc225ff4faa4
#
_cell.length_a   1.000
_cell.length_b   1.000
_cell.length_c   1.000
_cell.angle_alpha   90.00
_cell.angle_beta   90.00
_cell.angle_gamma   90.00
#
_symmetry.space_group_name_H-M   'P 1'
#
loop_
_entity.id
_entity.type
_entity.pdbx_description
1 polymer ?
#
loop_
_entity_poly.entity_id
_entity_poly.type
_entity_poly.pdbx_seq_one_letter_code
_entity_poly.pdbx_strand_id
1 'polypeptide(L)'
;VYAMSAITALTAQNTTGVTSILNATPEFLGQELDSIFTDIYPDAVKIGMVSSGELIRVIAERLSYYKAENIVVDPVMISTSGSRLLDEDAVGALKELLLPMAAVATPNIPEAEVLSGICIQSSEDMVRAAEIISREYGCAVLCKGGHRLNDANDLLYRDGGFCWFIGRRIDNPNTHGTGCTLSSAIASNLAKGYPLDAAVERAKAYICLLY
;
A
#
# COMPACT_ATOMS: atom_id res chain seq x y z
N VAL A 1 9.23 9.83 13.60
CA VAL A 1 8.63 10.76 12.61
C VAL A 1 7.40 11.43 13.19
N TYR A 2 7.12 12.64 12.76
CA TYR A 2 5.85 13.31 12.96
C TYR A 2 4.90 12.83 11.86
N ALA A 3 3.66 12.47 12.19
CA ALA A 3 2.70 11.94 11.25
C ALA A 3 1.45 12.82 11.18
N MET A 4 0.98 13.03 9.97
CA MET A 4 -0.27 13.71 9.65
C MET A 4 -1.17 12.77 8.87
N SER A 5 -2.47 13.01 8.83
CA SER A 5 -3.42 12.19 8.09
C SER A 5 -4.46 13.03 7.37
N ALA A 6 -4.71 12.72 6.11
CA ALA A 6 -5.90 13.11 5.37
C ALA A 6 -6.87 11.91 5.36
N ILE A 7 -8.10 12.14 5.77
CA ILE A 7 -9.09 11.06 5.98
C ILE A 7 -9.90 10.85 4.70
N THR A 8 -9.73 9.70 4.08
CA THR A 8 -10.50 9.31 2.88
C THR A 8 -11.89 8.76 3.24
N ALA A 9 -11.97 8.03 4.36
CA ALA A 9 -13.21 7.47 4.87
C ALA A 9 -13.13 7.20 6.37
N LEU A 10 -14.27 7.30 7.05
CA LEU A 10 -14.48 6.80 8.40
C LEU A 10 -15.15 5.43 8.32
N THR A 11 -14.66 4.45 9.07
CA THR A 11 -15.25 3.12 9.13
C THR A 11 -15.78 2.82 10.53
N ALA A 12 -17.04 2.39 10.63
CA ALA A 12 -17.58 1.74 11.81
C ALA A 12 -17.16 0.27 11.75
N GLN A 13 -16.03 -0.05 12.35
CA GLN A 13 -15.36 -1.34 12.21
C GLN A 13 -14.93 -1.91 13.57
N ASN A 14 -14.98 -3.22 13.66
CA ASN A 14 -14.40 -4.00 14.77
C ASN A 14 -13.62 -5.22 14.22
N THR A 15 -13.18 -6.12 15.09
CA THR A 15 -12.42 -7.32 14.68
C THR A 15 -13.24 -8.33 13.88
N THR A 16 -14.58 -8.22 13.87
CA THR A 16 -15.48 -9.14 13.18
C THR A 16 -15.96 -8.62 11.83
N GLY A 17 -15.84 -7.30 11.55
CA GLY A 17 -16.23 -6.73 10.25
C GLY A 17 -16.43 -5.23 10.25
N VAL A 18 -16.81 -4.74 9.06
CA VAL A 18 -17.15 -3.33 8.80
C VAL A 18 -18.67 -3.22 8.68
N THR A 19 -19.30 -2.40 9.53
CA THR A 19 -20.76 -2.20 9.56
C THR A 19 -21.20 -0.97 8.78
N SER A 20 -20.33 0.04 8.64
CA SER A 20 -20.65 1.27 7.89
C SER A 20 -19.35 1.95 7.43
N ILE A 21 -19.44 2.65 6.30
CA ILE A 21 -18.38 3.47 5.74
C ILE A 21 -18.97 4.84 5.42
N LEU A 22 -18.32 5.91 5.89
CA LEU A 22 -18.64 7.30 5.54
C LEU A 22 -17.42 7.89 4.82
N ASN A 23 -17.55 8.09 3.53
CA ASN A 23 -16.49 8.70 2.71
C ASN A 23 -16.40 10.20 2.96
N ALA A 24 -15.17 10.74 2.93
CA ALA A 24 -14.96 12.17 2.77
C ALA A 24 -15.46 12.62 1.38
N THR A 25 -15.84 13.89 1.25
CA THR A 25 -16.08 14.42 -0.09
C THR A 25 -14.76 14.73 -0.80
N PRO A 26 -14.73 14.66 -2.15
CA PRO A 26 -13.52 15.01 -2.92
C PRO A 26 -12.99 16.41 -2.57
N GLU A 27 -13.89 17.39 -2.41
CA GLU A 27 -13.52 18.76 -2.06
C GLU A 27 -12.86 18.84 -0.67
N PHE A 28 -13.42 18.13 0.32
CA PHE A 28 -12.89 18.15 1.68
C PHE A 28 -11.54 17.46 1.76
N LEU A 29 -11.39 16.31 1.10
CA LEU A 29 -10.11 15.62 1.01
C LEU A 29 -9.02 16.50 0.35
N GLY A 30 -9.39 17.24 -0.72
CA GLY A 30 -8.50 18.22 -1.33
C GLY A 30 -8.04 19.29 -0.34
N GLN A 31 -8.95 19.82 0.49
CA GLN A 31 -8.64 20.81 1.52
C GLN A 31 -7.75 20.24 2.64
N GLU A 32 -7.96 18.98 3.06
CA GLU A 32 -7.09 18.31 4.02
C GLU A 32 -5.65 18.18 3.49
N LEU A 33 -5.52 17.73 2.22
CA LEU A 33 -4.21 17.62 1.57
C LEU A 33 -3.54 19.00 1.43
N ASP A 34 -4.26 20.01 0.96
CA ASP A 34 -3.74 21.38 0.85
C ASP A 34 -3.28 21.92 2.21
N SER A 35 -4.04 21.66 3.27
CA SER A 35 -3.68 22.09 4.64
C SER A 35 -2.39 21.43 5.12
N ILE A 36 -2.18 20.14 4.81
CA ILE A 36 -0.95 19.43 5.17
C ILE A 36 0.23 19.97 4.38
N PHE A 37 0.14 20.00 3.05
CA PHE A 37 1.28 20.34 2.19
C PHE A 37 1.71 21.80 2.27
N THR A 38 0.80 22.70 2.66
CA THR A 38 1.13 24.15 2.81
C THR A 38 1.68 24.52 4.20
N ASP A 39 1.54 23.63 5.21
CA ASP A 39 2.06 23.85 6.55
C ASP A 39 3.35 23.05 6.78
N ILE A 40 3.25 21.72 6.90
CA ILE A 40 4.40 20.84 7.11
C ILE A 40 4.50 19.89 5.92
N TYR A 41 5.42 20.19 4.99
CA TYR A 41 5.60 19.39 3.79
C TYR A 41 6.07 17.96 4.14
N PRO A 42 5.34 16.90 3.70
CA PRO A 42 5.69 15.54 4.05
C PRO A 42 6.93 15.02 3.29
N ASP A 43 7.87 14.39 3.98
CA ASP A 43 9.03 13.72 3.36
C ASP A 43 8.68 12.38 2.70
N ALA A 44 7.52 11.79 3.06
CA ALA A 44 6.96 10.59 2.44
C ALA A 44 5.44 10.57 2.65
N VAL A 45 4.75 9.88 1.75
CA VAL A 45 3.29 9.71 1.79
C VAL A 45 2.94 8.23 1.76
N LYS A 46 2.04 7.77 2.64
CA LYS A 46 1.46 6.43 2.56
C LYS A 46 -0.01 6.55 2.16
N ILE A 47 -0.38 5.87 1.08
CA ILE A 47 -1.76 5.73 0.64
C ILE A 47 -2.24 4.32 1.00
N GLY A 48 -3.36 4.23 1.71
CA GLY A 48 -3.99 2.97 2.04
C GLY A 48 -5.34 2.82 1.34
N MET A 49 -6.38 2.47 2.10
CA MET A 49 -7.73 2.33 1.57
C MET A 49 -8.27 3.67 1.03
N VAL A 50 -8.66 3.68 -0.25
CA VAL A 50 -9.39 4.78 -0.90
C VAL A 50 -10.55 4.18 -1.67
N SER A 51 -11.77 4.41 -1.23
CA SER A 51 -12.97 3.68 -1.65
C SER A 51 -13.49 4.02 -3.05
N SER A 52 -13.20 5.22 -3.59
CA SER A 52 -13.76 5.67 -4.88
C SER A 52 -12.71 6.26 -5.82
N GLY A 53 -12.98 6.15 -7.13
CA GLY A 53 -12.13 6.73 -8.17
C GLY A 53 -12.05 8.26 -8.08
N GLU A 54 -13.10 8.94 -7.63
CA GLU A 54 -13.09 10.40 -7.45
C GLU A 54 -12.08 10.84 -6.40
N LEU A 55 -12.04 10.17 -5.24
CA LEU A 55 -11.04 10.44 -4.19
C LEU A 55 -9.63 10.15 -4.67
N ILE A 56 -9.44 9.06 -5.44
CA ILE A 56 -8.13 8.72 -6.03
C ILE A 56 -7.66 9.83 -6.97
N ARG A 57 -8.55 10.38 -7.82
CA ARG A 57 -8.20 11.48 -8.73
C ARG A 57 -7.77 12.73 -7.97
N VAL A 58 -8.46 13.08 -6.88
CA VAL A 58 -8.07 14.23 -6.03
C VAL A 58 -6.71 14.00 -5.38
N ILE A 59 -6.46 12.80 -4.84
CA ILE A 59 -5.16 12.46 -4.26
C ILE A 59 -4.06 12.61 -5.31
N ALA A 60 -4.22 11.99 -6.49
CA ALA A 60 -3.22 12.04 -7.55
C ALA A 60 -2.96 13.47 -8.03
N GLU A 61 -4.02 14.27 -8.19
CA GLU A 61 -3.91 15.69 -8.56
C GLU A 61 -3.08 16.48 -7.54
N ARG A 62 -3.41 16.35 -6.24
CA ARG A 62 -2.73 17.10 -5.19
C ARG A 62 -1.27 16.65 -5.00
N LEU A 63 -1.02 15.33 -5.01
CA LEU A 63 0.34 14.80 -4.91
C LEU A 63 1.21 15.25 -6.11
N SER A 64 0.64 15.28 -7.31
CA SER A 64 1.33 15.80 -8.50
C SER A 64 1.58 17.30 -8.40
N TYR A 65 0.59 18.09 -7.98
CA TYR A 65 0.70 19.54 -7.82
C TYR A 65 1.81 19.93 -6.83
N TYR A 66 1.85 19.26 -5.69
CA TYR A 66 2.86 19.48 -4.65
C TYR A 66 4.18 18.75 -4.94
N LYS A 67 4.28 17.94 -5.99
CA LYS A 67 5.47 17.14 -6.33
C LYS A 67 5.89 16.23 -5.16
N ALA A 68 4.92 15.56 -4.56
CA ALA A 68 5.17 14.65 -3.45
C ALA A 68 6.11 13.51 -3.85
N GLU A 69 7.03 13.19 -2.97
CA GLU A 69 8.03 12.13 -3.17
C GLU A 69 7.80 10.98 -2.18
N ASN A 70 8.52 9.87 -2.37
CA ASN A 70 8.49 8.70 -1.49
C ASN A 70 7.07 8.18 -1.20
N ILE A 71 6.26 8.07 -2.27
CA ILE A 71 4.87 7.62 -2.17
C ILE A 71 4.83 6.09 -2.05
N VAL A 72 4.27 5.59 -0.95
CA VAL A 72 4.02 4.17 -0.70
C VAL A 72 2.54 3.88 -0.92
N VAL A 73 2.21 3.06 -1.92
CA VAL A 73 0.83 2.68 -2.23
C VAL A 73 0.56 1.26 -1.73
N ASP A 74 -0.30 1.14 -0.73
CA ASP A 74 -0.86 -0.15 -0.28
C ASP A 74 -2.21 -0.35 -0.97
N PRO A 75 -2.30 -1.19 -2.02
CA PRO A 75 -3.48 -1.28 -2.88
C PRO A 75 -4.57 -2.12 -2.24
N VAL A 76 -5.12 -1.65 -1.11
CA VAL A 76 -6.10 -2.38 -0.30
C VAL A 76 -7.41 -2.50 -1.07
N MET A 77 -7.67 -3.68 -1.69
CA MET A 77 -8.86 -3.94 -2.51
C MET A 77 -9.95 -4.71 -1.76
N ILE A 78 -9.54 -5.56 -0.80
CA ILE A 78 -10.43 -6.44 -0.06
C ILE A 78 -10.07 -6.34 1.43
N SER A 79 -11.09 -6.22 2.29
CA SER A 79 -10.89 -6.26 3.74
C SER A 79 -10.46 -7.66 4.19
N THR A 80 -9.86 -7.77 5.37
CA THR A 80 -9.56 -9.07 6.02
C THR A 80 -10.81 -9.94 6.23
N SER A 81 -11.99 -9.32 6.33
CA SER A 81 -13.28 -10.00 6.41
C SER A 81 -13.84 -10.44 5.05
N GLY A 82 -13.13 -10.19 3.93
CA GLY A 82 -13.54 -10.57 2.57
C GLY A 82 -14.48 -9.58 1.87
N SER A 83 -14.80 -8.45 2.49
CA SER A 83 -15.62 -7.43 1.85
C SER A 83 -14.81 -6.65 0.81
N ARG A 84 -15.37 -6.47 -0.39
CA ARG A 84 -14.78 -5.62 -1.44
C ARG A 84 -14.79 -4.17 -0.98
N LEU A 85 -13.64 -3.52 -0.96
CA LEU A 85 -13.46 -2.14 -0.48
C LEU A 85 -13.37 -1.12 -1.61
N LEU A 86 -13.00 -1.55 -2.83
CA LEU A 86 -12.94 -0.71 -4.02
C LEU A 86 -13.97 -1.16 -5.05
N ASP A 87 -14.59 -0.20 -5.72
CA ASP A 87 -15.32 -0.44 -6.94
C ASP A 87 -14.39 -0.57 -8.17
N GLU A 88 -14.96 -0.87 -9.35
CA GLU A 88 -14.16 -1.07 -10.57
C GLU A 88 -13.51 0.23 -11.06
N ASP A 89 -14.18 1.37 -10.91
CA ASP A 89 -13.64 2.69 -11.24
C ASP A 89 -12.45 3.03 -10.35
N ALA A 90 -12.54 2.72 -9.04
CA ALA A 90 -11.44 2.93 -8.11
C ALA A 90 -10.21 2.07 -8.43
N VAL A 91 -10.39 0.80 -8.84
CA VAL A 91 -9.28 -0.06 -9.28
C VAL A 91 -8.64 0.49 -10.56
N GLY A 92 -9.43 0.97 -11.52
CA GLY A 92 -8.93 1.64 -12.72
C GLY A 92 -8.11 2.89 -12.38
N ALA A 93 -8.68 3.79 -11.59
CA ALA A 93 -8.00 5.02 -11.16
C ALA A 93 -6.72 4.75 -10.35
N LEU A 94 -6.71 3.73 -9.49
CA LEU A 94 -5.51 3.31 -8.75
C LEU A 94 -4.38 2.92 -9.73
N LYS A 95 -4.70 2.09 -10.72
CA LYS A 95 -3.75 1.60 -11.74
C LYS A 95 -3.20 2.73 -12.61
N GLU A 96 -4.06 3.64 -13.04
CA GLU A 96 -3.71 4.69 -13.98
C GLU A 96 -3.04 5.90 -13.33
N LEU A 97 -3.38 6.22 -12.08
CA LEU A 97 -2.98 7.48 -11.46
C LEU A 97 -2.03 7.31 -10.27
N LEU A 98 -2.27 6.36 -9.37
CA LEU A 98 -1.49 6.25 -8.13
C LEU A 98 -0.27 5.34 -8.27
N LEU A 99 -0.40 4.18 -8.94
CA LEU A 99 0.73 3.27 -9.11
C LEU A 99 1.89 3.90 -9.89
N PRO A 100 1.67 4.69 -10.97
CA PRO A 100 2.77 5.36 -11.68
C PRO A 100 3.50 6.43 -10.86
N MET A 101 2.89 6.92 -9.78
CA MET A 101 3.53 7.89 -8.87
C MET A 101 4.25 7.23 -7.70
N ALA A 102 4.03 5.92 -7.50
CA ALA A 102 4.54 5.21 -6.34
C ALA A 102 6.05 4.98 -6.41
N ALA A 103 6.76 5.26 -5.33
CA ALA A 103 8.11 4.75 -5.12
C ALA A 103 8.07 3.23 -4.89
N VAL A 104 7.02 2.74 -4.22
CA VAL A 104 6.78 1.31 -4.03
C VAL A 104 5.28 1.03 -3.85
N ALA A 105 4.79 0.00 -4.53
CA ALA A 105 3.49 -0.62 -4.27
C ALA A 105 3.67 -1.85 -3.35
N THR A 106 2.74 -2.07 -2.41
CA THR A 106 2.84 -3.16 -1.42
C THR A 106 1.67 -4.14 -1.50
N PRO A 107 1.39 -4.77 -2.66
CA PRO A 107 0.29 -5.71 -2.80
C PRO A 107 0.51 -6.99 -1.99
N ASN A 108 -0.56 -7.57 -1.46
CA ASN A 108 -0.61 -8.98 -1.07
C ASN A 108 -0.80 -9.87 -2.31
N ILE A 109 -0.75 -11.21 -2.14
CA ILE A 109 -0.88 -12.15 -3.28
C ILE A 109 -2.18 -11.94 -4.06
N PRO A 110 -3.39 -11.89 -3.47
CA PRO A 110 -4.62 -11.59 -4.21
C PRO A 110 -4.60 -10.25 -4.95
N GLU A 111 -4.05 -9.21 -4.34
CA GLU A 111 -3.90 -7.89 -4.96
C GLU A 111 -2.90 -7.92 -6.12
N ALA A 112 -1.79 -8.64 -5.96
CA ALA A 112 -0.80 -8.84 -7.02
C ALA A 112 -1.38 -9.62 -8.22
N GLU A 113 -2.25 -10.60 -7.99
CA GLU A 113 -2.98 -11.31 -9.04
C GLU A 113 -3.89 -10.36 -9.83
N VAL A 114 -4.62 -9.46 -9.15
CA VAL A 114 -5.48 -8.45 -9.80
C VAL A 114 -4.66 -7.43 -10.60
N LEU A 115 -3.51 -7.02 -10.06
CA LEU A 115 -2.65 -6.02 -10.71
C LEU A 115 -1.90 -6.60 -11.90
N SER A 116 -1.39 -7.83 -11.79
CA SER A 116 -0.58 -8.49 -12.84
C SER A 116 -1.40 -9.25 -13.87
N GLY A 117 -2.64 -9.64 -13.52
CA GLY A 117 -3.49 -10.48 -14.38
C GLY A 117 -3.07 -11.97 -14.43
N ILE A 118 -2.14 -12.41 -13.59
CA ILE A 118 -1.73 -13.82 -13.52
C ILE A 118 -2.05 -14.43 -12.15
N CYS A 119 -2.30 -15.73 -12.12
CA CYS A 119 -2.48 -16.48 -10.88
C CYS A 119 -1.11 -16.79 -10.25
N ILE A 120 -1.00 -16.66 -8.93
CA ILE A 120 0.24 -16.88 -8.16
C ILE A 120 0.08 -18.16 -7.33
N GLN A 121 0.82 -19.21 -7.72
CA GLN A 121 0.83 -20.52 -7.05
C GLN A 121 2.21 -20.91 -6.54
N SER A 122 3.26 -20.21 -6.98
CA SER A 122 4.65 -20.47 -6.64
C SER A 122 5.44 -19.20 -6.40
N SER A 123 6.64 -19.33 -5.86
CA SER A 123 7.59 -18.21 -5.71
C SER A 123 7.98 -17.60 -7.06
N GLU A 124 8.08 -18.42 -8.10
CA GLU A 124 8.38 -18.01 -9.46
C GLU A 124 7.24 -17.16 -10.05
N ASP A 125 5.99 -17.55 -9.80
CA ASP A 125 4.83 -16.75 -10.22
C ASP A 125 4.79 -15.41 -9.49
N MET A 126 5.18 -15.38 -8.21
CA MET A 126 5.27 -14.16 -7.42
C MET A 126 6.30 -13.18 -7.99
N VAL A 127 7.47 -13.69 -8.43
CA VAL A 127 8.49 -12.89 -9.13
C VAL A 127 7.93 -12.37 -10.45
N ARG A 128 7.29 -13.22 -11.26
CA ARG A 128 6.68 -12.81 -12.55
C ARG A 128 5.59 -11.76 -12.37
N ALA A 129 4.73 -11.92 -11.36
CA ALA A 129 3.68 -10.94 -11.07
C ALA A 129 4.29 -9.59 -10.67
N ALA A 130 5.29 -9.58 -9.79
CA ALA A 130 5.97 -8.37 -9.38
C ALA A 130 6.71 -7.68 -10.55
N GLU A 131 7.33 -8.45 -11.45
CA GLU A 131 7.94 -7.95 -12.68
C GLU A 131 6.92 -7.28 -13.61
N ILE A 132 5.77 -7.94 -13.85
CA ILE A 132 4.69 -7.40 -14.69
C ILE A 132 4.21 -6.07 -14.12
N ILE A 133 3.89 -6.02 -12.82
CA ILE A 133 3.42 -4.81 -12.13
C ILE A 133 4.46 -3.70 -12.23
N SER A 134 5.72 -4.01 -11.91
CA SER A 134 6.80 -3.02 -11.93
C SER A 134 7.01 -2.43 -13.33
N ARG A 135 6.98 -3.28 -14.36
CA ARG A 135 7.14 -2.84 -15.76
C ARG A 135 5.93 -2.02 -16.25
N GLU A 136 4.73 -2.41 -15.88
CA GLU A 136 3.49 -1.75 -16.32
C GLU A 136 3.32 -0.38 -15.69
N TYR A 137 3.63 -0.26 -14.39
CA TYR A 137 3.38 0.99 -13.65
C TYR A 137 4.63 1.79 -13.32
N GLY A 138 5.83 1.28 -13.61
CA GLY A 138 7.09 2.00 -13.39
C GLY A 138 7.50 2.15 -11.93
N CYS A 139 6.94 1.36 -11.00
CA CYS A 139 7.22 1.43 -9.57
C CYS A 139 7.94 0.18 -9.05
N ALA A 140 8.62 0.28 -7.91
CA ALA A 140 9.04 -0.91 -7.17
C ALA A 140 7.81 -1.65 -6.61
N VAL A 141 7.93 -2.96 -6.41
CA VAL A 141 6.83 -3.81 -5.91
C VAL A 141 7.30 -4.65 -4.75
N LEU A 142 6.70 -4.46 -3.58
CA LEU A 142 6.85 -5.35 -2.44
C LEU A 142 5.63 -6.29 -2.40
N CYS A 143 5.74 -7.44 -3.02
CA CYS A 143 4.70 -8.46 -2.96
C CYS A 143 4.77 -9.19 -1.61
N LYS A 144 3.70 -9.04 -0.79
CA LYS A 144 3.62 -9.59 0.56
C LYS A 144 3.26 -11.08 0.50
N GLY A 145 4.04 -11.94 1.15
CA GLY A 145 3.76 -13.37 1.30
C GLY A 145 2.69 -13.65 2.36
N GLY A 146 2.53 -14.93 2.70
CA GLY A 146 1.72 -15.36 3.85
C GLY A 146 0.27 -15.76 3.58
N HIS A 147 -0.32 -15.47 2.42
CA HIS A 147 -1.73 -15.77 2.14
C HIS A 147 -1.99 -17.20 1.61
N ARG A 148 -1.12 -17.75 0.79
CA ARG A 148 -1.30 -19.09 0.16
C ARG A 148 -0.04 -19.94 0.19
N LEU A 149 1.12 -19.32 0.09
CA LEU A 149 2.40 -19.98 0.20
C LEU A 149 2.75 -20.01 1.70
N ASN A 150 2.75 -21.13 2.35
CA ASN A 150 2.91 -21.35 3.81
C ASN A 150 4.11 -20.66 4.50
N ASP A 151 4.66 -19.60 3.90
CA ASP A 151 5.75 -18.79 4.40
C ASP A 151 5.34 -17.30 4.54
N ALA A 152 6.10 -16.56 5.33
CA ALA A 152 5.92 -15.13 5.53
C ALA A 152 6.99 -14.32 4.76
N ASN A 153 7.48 -14.88 3.64
CA ASN A 153 8.51 -14.24 2.84
C ASN A 153 7.90 -13.18 1.91
N ASP A 154 8.45 -11.98 1.94
CA ASP A 154 8.05 -10.89 1.05
C ASP A 154 9.10 -10.72 -0.04
N LEU A 155 8.64 -10.45 -1.26
CA LEU A 155 9.46 -10.23 -2.43
C LEU A 155 9.48 -8.75 -2.78
N LEU A 156 10.65 -8.12 -2.78
CA LEU A 156 10.86 -6.79 -3.36
C LEU A 156 11.42 -6.95 -4.77
N TYR A 157 10.72 -6.41 -5.76
CA TYR A 157 11.16 -6.29 -7.15
C TYR A 157 11.39 -4.82 -7.50
N ARG A 158 12.56 -4.49 -8.05
CA ARG A 158 12.88 -3.16 -8.56
C ARG A 158 14.04 -3.20 -9.56
N ASP A 159 14.10 -2.27 -10.48
CA ASP A 159 15.23 -2.06 -11.41
C ASP A 159 15.67 -3.33 -12.17
N GLY A 160 14.70 -4.22 -12.48
CA GLY A 160 14.96 -5.49 -13.17
C GLY A 160 15.54 -6.60 -12.29
N GLY A 161 15.67 -6.37 -10.98
CA GLY A 161 16.13 -7.37 -10.01
C GLY A 161 15.14 -7.59 -8.88
N PHE A 162 15.36 -8.64 -8.10
CA PHE A 162 14.53 -8.92 -6.93
C PHE A 162 15.34 -9.40 -5.74
N CYS A 163 14.80 -9.20 -4.53
CA CYS A 163 15.32 -9.79 -3.31
C CYS A 163 14.17 -10.29 -2.41
N TRP A 164 14.47 -11.33 -1.63
CA TRP A 164 13.55 -11.90 -0.67
C TRP A 164 13.84 -11.42 0.74
N PHE A 165 12.81 -10.98 1.43
CA PHE A 165 12.86 -10.71 2.87
C PHE A 165 12.24 -11.89 3.60
N ILE A 166 13.09 -12.75 4.13
CA ILE A 166 12.67 -13.96 4.83
C ILE A 166 11.95 -13.57 6.12
N GLY A 167 10.74 -14.08 6.32
CA GLY A 167 9.93 -13.87 7.51
C GLY A 167 9.58 -15.18 8.20
N ARG A 168 9.63 -15.19 9.53
CA ARG A 168 9.07 -16.30 10.29
C ARG A 168 7.56 -16.10 10.40
N ARG A 169 6.76 -17.11 10.03
CA ARG A 169 5.31 -17.07 10.27
C ARG A 169 5.07 -17.10 11.77
N ILE A 170 4.35 -16.09 12.25
CA ILE A 170 3.88 -16.03 13.63
C ILE A 170 2.44 -16.53 13.60
N ASP A 171 2.17 -17.59 14.36
CA ASP A 171 0.81 -18.14 14.49
C ASP A 171 0.01 -17.27 15.47
N ASN A 172 -0.54 -16.18 14.93
CA ASN A 172 -1.36 -15.23 15.67
C ASN A 172 -2.63 -14.95 14.87
N PRO A 173 -3.82 -15.17 15.42
CA PRO A 173 -5.09 -14.89 14.75
C PRO A 173 -5.33 -13.37 14.54
N ASN A 174 -4.64 -12.50 15.30
CA ASN A 174 -4.81 -11.05 15.26
C ASN A 174 -3.94 -10.40 14.17
N THR A 175 -4.15 -10.78 12.91
CA THR A 175 -3.37 -10.27 11.76
C THR A 175 -3.94 -8.97 11.16
N HIS A 176 -5.07 -8.47 11.70
CA HIS A 176 -5.69 -7.27 11.18
C HIS A 176 -4.77 -6.04 11.35
N GLY A 177 -4.60 -5.27 10.27
CA GLY A 177 -3.78 -4.06 10.26
C GLY A 177 -2.27 -4.27 10.03
N THR A 178 -1.78 -5.51 9.97
CA THR A 178 -0.34 -5.79 9.74
C THR A 178 0.17 -5.20 8.43
N GLY A 179 -0.59 -5.32 7.33
CA GLY A 179 -0.25 -4.76 6.02
C GLY A 179 -0.16 -3.23 6.06
N CYS A 180 -1.18 -2.57 6.63
CA CYS A 180 -1.18 -1.11 6.78
C CYS A 180 -0.03 -0.63 7.69
N THR A 181 0.30 -1.37 8.74
CA THR A 181 1.43 -1.05 9.62
C THR A 181 2.76 -1.19 8.88
N LEU A 182 2.93 -2.27 8.07
CA LEU A 182 4.12 -2.47 7.25
C LEU A 182 4.32 -1.31 6.26
N SER A 183 3.31 -0.97 5.48
CA SER A 183 3.39 0.12 4.50
C SER A 183 3.64 1.49 5.15
N SER A 184 3.06 1.75 6.33
CA SER A 184 3.32 2.96 7.12
C SER A 184 4.76 3.00 7.67
N ALA A 185 5.28 1.84 8.12
CA ALA A 185 6.66 1.73 8.59
C ALA A 185 7.67 1.93 7.45
N ILE A 186 7.37 1.44 6.22
CA ILE A 186 8.18 1.70 5.03
C ILE A 186 8.20 3.21 4.74
N ALA A 187 7.05 3.87 4.65
CA ALA A 187 6.97 5.31 4.42
C ALA A 187 7.74 6.10 5.49
N SER A 188 7.61 5.72 6.77
CA SER A 188 8.35 6.33 7.87
C SER A 188 9.87 6.18 7.75
N ASN A 189 10.35 5.06 7.22
CA ASN A 189 11.78 4.86 7.00
C ASN A 189 12.28 5.62 5.76
N LEU A 190 11.49 5.69 4.68
CA LEU A 190 11.78 6.54 3.53
C LEU A 190 11.87 8.02 3.93
N ALA A 191 10.93 8.52 4.74
CA ALA A 191 10.95 9.87 5.29
C ALA A 191 12.20 10.18 6.13
N LYS A 192 12.86 9.16 6.69
CA LYS A 192 14.14 9.29 7.39
C LYS A 192 15.35 9.24 6.46
N GLY A 193 15.15 9.14 5.14
CA GLY A 193 16.21 9.06 4.14
C GLY A 193 16.84 7.68 3.96
N TYR A 194 16.23 6.60 4.49
CA TYR A 194 16.74 5.26 4.23
C TYR A 194 16.42 4.84 2.78
N PRO A 195 17.34 4.16 2.08
CA PRO A 195 17.05 3.57 0.77
C PRO A 195 15.97 2.49 0.91
N LEU A 196 15.25 2.21 -0.17
CA LEU A 196 14.05 1.35 -0.16
C LEU A 196 14.29 -0.02 0.47
N ASP A 197 15.41 -0.69 0.16
CA ASP A 197 15.70 -2.02 0.73
C ASP A 197 15.83 -1.98 2.25
N ALA A 198 16.58 -0.99 2.74
CA ALA A 198 16.74 -0.78 4.18
C ALA A 198 15.41 -0.35 4.84
N ALA A 199 14.59 0.45 4.15
CA ALA A 199 13.27 0.85 4.63
C ALA A 199 12.34 -0.37 4.79
N VAL A 200 12.33 -1.30 3.81
CA VAL A 200 11.56 -2.54 3.85
C VAL A 200 12.06 -3.47 4.95
N GLU A 201 13.38 -3.71 5.04
CA GLU A 201 13.98 -4.56 6.08
C GLU A 201 13.63 -4.08 7.48
N ARG A 202 13.79 -2.78 7.74
CA ARG A 202 13.45 -2.16 9.05
C ARG A 202 11.96 -2.23 9.36
N ALA A 203 11.12 -2.03 8.36
CA ALA A 203 9.67 -2.14 8.51
C ALA A 203 9.25 -3.58 8.83
N LYS A 204 9.85 -4.57 8.17
CA LYS A 204 9.60 -5.99 8.44
C LYS A 204 10.07 -6.40 9.85
N ALA A 205 11.24 -5.95 10.27
CA ALA A 205 11.73 -6.16 11.64
C ALA A 205 10.77 -5.54 12.68
N TYR A 206 10.25 -4.34 12.41
CA TYR A 206 9.27 -3.67 13.28
C TYR A 206 7.99 -4.49 13.44
N ILE A 207 7.43 -5.00 12.34
CA ILE A 207 6.22 -5.84 12.38
C ILE A 207 6.44 -7.11 13.22
N CYS A 208 7.59 -7.78 13.07
CA CYS A 208 7.92 -8.97 13.85
C CYS A 208 8.05 -8.71 15.36
N LEU A 209 8.22 -7.46 15.80
CA LEU A 209 8.26 -7.09 17.22
C LEU A 209 6.87 -6.83 17.81
N LEU A 210 5.86 -6.62 16.97
CA LEU A 210 4.49 -6.29 17.40
C LEU A 210 3.62 -7.53 17.61
N TYR A 211 4.00 -8.66 17.07
CA TYR A 211 3.28 -9.93 17.09
C TYR A 211 4.19 -11.07 17.54
#